data_c906153cfa2032fa77d649c283d2e257
#
_entry.id   c906153cfa2032fa77d649c283d2e257
#
_cell.length_a   1.000
_cell.length_b   1.000
_cell.length_c   1.000
_cell.angle_alpha   90.00
_cell.angle_beta   90.00
_cell.angle_gamma   90.00
#
_symmetry.space_group_name_H-M   'P 1'
#
loop_
_entity.id
_entity.type
_entity.pdbx_description
1 polymer ?
#
loop_
_entity_poly.entity_id
_entity_poly.type
_entity_poly.pdbx_seq_one_letter_code
_entity_poly.pdbx_strand_id
1 'polypeptide(L)'
;SDVYADRRVPEAMARNEVLYGECLSGALYWNDFLNFAKTAGFTDPRLVTHRPITIENPLLEAAVAPLKFTSATYRLWKLANLESDCEDYGQAVIYKGRIENCPHGLPLDGHHWIETGKVFPVCGNTWTMLAQTRFAAHFDFIGSFETHYGIFEGCGTASPFEADAAEASCC
;
A
#
# COMPACT_ATOMS: atom_id res chain seq x y z
N SER A 1 -6.46 9.68 -0.84
CA SER A 1 -7.49 8.88 -1.53
C SER A 1 -7.67 9.42 -2.93
N ASP A 2 -7.77 8.53 -3.90
CA ASP A 2 -7.96 8.90 -5.30
C ASP A 2 -8.60 7.77 -6.10
N VAL A 3 -8.89 8.04 -7.39
CA VAL A 3 -9.34 7.05 -8.37
C VAL A 3 -8.11 6.56 -9.16
N TYR A 4 -7.99 5.25 -9.29
CA TYR A 4 -6.93 4.60 -10.07
C TYR A 4 -7.51 3.73 -11.16
N ALA A 5 -6.84 3.69 -12.33
CA ALA A 5 -7.21 2.80 -13.42
C ALA A 5 -6.37 1.50 -13.39
N ASP A 6 -6.91 0.41 -13.94
CA ASP A 6 -6.22 -0.88 -14.09
C ASP A 6 -5.12 -0.84 -15.18
N ARG A 7 -5.13 0.17 -16.02
CA ARG A 7 -4.16 0.45 -17.08
C ARG A 7 -4.11 1.95 -17.38
N ARG A 8 -3.14 2.41 -18.17
CA ARG A 8 -3.04 3.82 -18.55
C ARG A 8 -4.24 4.25 -19.38
N VAL A 9 -4.86 5.36 -18.97
CA VAL A 9 -5.99 5.96 -19.70
C VAL A 9 -5.48 6.51 -21.04
N PRO A 10 -6.06 6.12 -22.19
CA PRO A 10 -5.67 6.63 -23.49
C PRO A 10 -5.84 8.15 -23.59
N GLU A 11 -4.94 8.83 -24.31
CA GLU A 11 -4.94 10.29 -24.44
C GLU A 11 -6.26 10.84 -24.99
N ALA A 12 -6.89 10.12 -25.91
CA ALA A 12 -8.19 10.50 -26.47
C ALA A 12 -9.31 10.54 -25.41
N MET A 13 -9.25 9.65 -24.40
CA MET A 13 -10.17 9.66 -23.26
C MET A 13 -9.79 10.75 -22.25
N ALA A 14 -8.50 10.98 -22.02
CA ALA A 14 -8.00 11.97 -21.07
C ALA A 14 -8.48 13.40 -21.39
N ARG A 15 -8.77 13.69 -22.67
CA ARG A 15 -9.26 14.99 -23.15
C ARG A 15 -10.80 15.13 -23.10
N ASN A 16 -11.52 14.10 -22.70
CA ASN A 16 -12.98 14.12 -22.63
C ASN A 16 -13.42 14.84 -21.34
N GLU A 17 -14.05 15.99 -21.48
CA GLU A 17 -14.49 16.85 -20.36
C GLU A 17 -15.49 16.16 -19.44
N VAL A 18 -16.40 15.35 -19.98
CA VAL A 18 -17.40 14.61 -19.20
C VAL A 18 -16.71 13.55 -18.34
N LEU A 19 -15.82 12.76 -18.93
CA LEU A 19 -15.04 11.75 -18.20
C LEU A 19 -14.11 12.38 -17.17
N TYR A 20 -13.63 13.60 -17.41
CA TYR A 20 -12.83 14.35 -16.46
C TYR A 20 -13.67 14.79 -15.25
N GLY A 21 -14.87 15.31 -15.50
CA GLY A 21 -15.81 15.68 -14.43
C GLY A 21 -16.21 14.50 -13.54
N GLU A 22 -16.23 13.29 -14.07
CA GLU A 22 -16.51 12.04 -13.34
C GLU A 22 -15.24 11.42 -12.69
N CYS A 23 -14.10 12.12 -12.70
CA CYS A 23 -12.81 11.67 -12.18
C CYS A 23 -12.24 10.41 -12.87
N LEU A 24 -12.72 10.06 -14.06
CA LEU A 24 -12.30 8.84 -14.75
C LEU A 24 -11.12 9.09 -15.68
N SER A 25 -11.18 10.15 -16.49
CA SER A 25 -10.13 10.42 -17.49
C SER A 25 -8.81 10.92 -16.89
N GLY A 26 -8.84 11.46 -15.67
CA GLY A 26 -7.66 11.89 -14.93
C GLY A 26 -7.05 10.80 -14.04
N ALA A 27 -7.67 9.62 -13.99
CA ALA A 27 -7.20 8.53 -13.12
C ALA A 27 -5.82 8.02 -13.56
N LEU A 28 -4.87 7.97 -12.62
CA LEU A 28 -3.57 7.35 -12.87
C LEU A 28 -3.70 5.82 -12.93
N TYR A 29 -2.89 5.21 -13.77
CA TYR A 29 -2.64 3.78 -13.67
C TYR A 29 -1.99 3.49 -12.30
N TRP A 30 -2.54 2.52 -11.55
CA TRP A 30 -2.13 2.27 -10.17
C TRP A 30 -0.63 2.05 -9.99
N ASN A 31 0.02 1.34 -10.95
CA ASN A 31 1.46 1.08 -10.86
C ASN A 31 2.32 2.32 -11.19
N ASP A 32 1.84 3.19 -12.09
CA ASP A 32 2.51 4.49 -12.33
C ASP A 32 2.46 5.35 -11.07
N PHE A 33 1.33 5.37 -10.35
CA PHE A 33 1.23 6.05 -9.06
C PHE A 33 2.27 5.53 -8.05
N LEU A 34 2.41 4.19 -7.90
CA LEU A 34 3.39 3.60 -6.98
C LEU A 34 4.82 4.00 -7.36
N ASN A 35 5.15 3.99 -8.64
CA ASN A 35 6.47 4.40 -9.14
C ASN A 35 6.73 5.89 -8.90
N PHE A 36 5.74 6.76 -9.13
CA PHE A 36 5.85 8.19 -8.82
C PHE A 36 6.01 8.45 -7.33
N ALA A 37 5.24 7.75 -6.49
CA ALA A 37 5.36 7.85 -5.04
C ALA A 37 6.78 7.47 -4.58
N LYS A 38 7.31 6.34 -5.04
CA LYS A 38 8.68 5.90 -4.73
C LYS A 38 9.73 6.91 -5.21
N THR A 39 9.60 7.41 -6.42
CA THR A 39 10.52 8.44 -6.98
C THR A 39 10.45 9.74 -6.17
N ALA A 40 9.29 10.10 -5.63
CA ALA A 40 9.12 11.26 -4.77
C ALA A 40 9.63 11.04 -3.32
N GLY A 41 10.17 9.85 -3.01
CA GLY A 41 10.76 9.52 -1.71
C GLY A 41 9.78 8.87 -0.72
N PHE A 42 8.63 8.37 -1.19
CA PHE A 42 7.74 7.51 -0.42
C PHE A 42 8.05 6.05 -0.76
N THR A 43 9.11 5.51 -0.18
CA THR A 43 9.69 4.21 -0.56
C THR A 43 8.70 3.06 -0.47
N ASP A 44 7.81 3.08 0.53
CA ASP A 44 6.85 2.01 0.82
C ASP A 44 5.41 2.57 0.94
N PRO A 45 4.71 2.79 -0.21
CA PRO A 45 3.30 3.19 -0.22
C PRO A 45 2.41 2.05 0.26
N ARG A 46 1.58 2.29 1.29
CA ARG A 46 0.70 1.28 1.88
C ARG A 46 -0.75 1.50 1.46
N LEU A 47 -1.35 0.50 0.82
CA LEU A 47 -2.78 0.48 0.50
C LEU A 47 -3.58 0.28 1.79
N VAL A 48 -4.45 1.23 2.13
CA VAL A 48 -5.27 1.17 3.35
C VAL A 48 -6.63 0.55 3.05
N THR A 49 -7.33 1.10 2.07
CA THR A 49 -8.64 0.60 1.63
C THR A 49 -8.77 0.76 0.13
N HIS A 50 -9.59 -0.09 -0.48
CA HIS A 50 -9.97 0.06 -1.88
C HIS A 50 -11.37 -0.49 -2.12
N ARG A 51 -12.02 0.02 -3.17
CA ARG A 51 -13.27 -0.51 -3.70
C ARG A 51 -13.35 -0.30 -5.21
N PRO A 52 -13.92 -1.24 -5.97
CA PRO A 52 -14.23 -1.02 -7.39
C PRO A 52 -15.19 0.18 -7.53
N ILE A 53 -15.06 0.89 -8.65
CA ILE A 53 -16.03 1.92 -9.06
C ILE A 53 -16.96 1.30 -10.08
N THR A 54 -18.27 1.30 -9.78
CA THR A 54 -19.31 0.92 -10.72
C THR A 54 -19.76 2.17 -11.47
N ILE A 55 -19.77 2.10 -12.79
CA ILE A 55 -20.26 3.19 -13.66
C ILE A 55 -21.69 2.84 -14.05
N GLU A 56 -22.67 3.53 -13.44
CA GLU A 56 -24.09 3.23 -13.64
C GLU A 56 -24.64 3.74 -14.98
N ASN A 57 -23.99 4.73 -15.59
CA ASN A 57 -24.40 5.27 -16.88
C ASN A 57 -23.82 4.41 -18.01
N PRO A 58 -24.67 3.70 -18.80
CA PRO A 58 -24.19 2.81 -19.86
C PRO A 58 -23.39 3.50 -20.97
N LEU A 59 -23.65 4.79 -21.22
CA LEU A 59 -22.90 5.55 -22.22
C LEU A 59 -21.47 5.86 -21.72
N LEU A 60 -21.33 6.19 -20.45
CA LEU A 60 -20.03 6.41 -19.84
C LEU A 60 -19.26 5.09 -19.70
N GLU A 61 -19.94 4.02 -19.27
CA GLU A 61 -19.35 2.69 -19.19
C GLU A 61 -18.79 2.25 -20.56
N ALA A 62 -19.58 2.39 -21.62
CA ALA A 62 -19.15 2.07 -22.98
C ALA A 62 -17.98 2.96 -23.45
N ALA A 63 -17.97 4.24 -23.05
CA ALA A 63 -16.92 5.19 -23.45
C ALA A 63 -15.57 4.88 -22.81
N VAL A 64 -15.54 4.27 -21.61
CA VAL A 64 -14.29 3.94 -20.90
C VAL A 64 -13.86 2.48 -21.04
N ALA A 65 -14.73 1.62 -21.60
CA ALA A 65 -14.40 0.20 -21.79
C ALA A 65 -13.13 0.02 -22.64
N PRO A 66 -12.23 -0.92 -22.30
CA PRO A 66 -12.34 -1.95 -21.26
C PRO A 66 -11.69 -1.58 -19.93
N LEU A 67 -11.48 -0.28 -19.62
CA LEU A 67 -10.83 0.16 -18.40
C LEU A 67 -11.69 -0.14 -17.17
N LYS A 68 -11.00 -0.48 -16.06
CA LYS A 68 -11.63 -0.63 -14.74
C LYS A 68 -11.04 0.39 -13.80
N PHE A 69 -11.89 0.95 -12.95
CA PHE A 69 -11.51 1.98 -12.01
C PHE A 69 -11.70 1.51 -10.57
N THR A 70 -10.81 1.95 -9.70
CA THR A 70 -10.82 1.62 -8.28
C THR A 70 -10.61 2.89 -7.48
N SER A 71 -11.51 3.16 -6.53
CA SER A 71 -11.26 4.16 -5.50
C SER A 71 -10.36 3.52 -4.44
N ALA A 72 -9.21 4.13 -4.16
CA ALA A 72 -8.26 3.61 -3.19
C ALA A 72 -7.66 4.71 -2.31
N THR A 73 -7.35 4.34 -1.07
CA THR A 73 -6.66 5.18 -0.10
C THR A 73 -5.30 4.59 0.18
N TYR A 74 -4.25 5.38 -0.04
CA TYR A 74 -2.88 5.03 0.32
C TYR A 74 -2.42 5.85 1.52
N ARG A 75 -1.60 5.24 2.36
CA ARG A 75 -0.83 5.90 3.40
C ARG A 75 0.62 5.97 2.96
N LEU A 76 1.17 7.17 2.99
CA LEU A 76 2.53 7.45 2.51
C LEU A 76 3.37 7.98 3.66
N TRP A 77 4.60 7.44 3.81
CA TRP A 77 5.59 7.93 4.75
C TRP A 77 6.82 8.41 4.00
N LYS A 78 7.23 9.63 4.28
CA LYS A 78 8.48 10.18 3.75
C LYS A 78 9.57 10.06 4.80
N LEU A 79 10.13 8.86 4.91
CA LEU A 79 11.20 8.49 5.82
C LEU A 79 12.39 8.02 4.98
N ALA A 80 13.58 8.54 5.28
CA ALA A 80 14.78 8.27 4.47
C ALA A 80 15.36 6.86 4.65
N ASN A 81 14.98 6.20 5.72
CA ASN A 81 15.53 4.89 6.13
C ASN A 81 14.54 3.72 5.94
N LEU A 82 13.57 3.88 5.06
CA LEU A 82 12.73 2.76 4.64
C LEU A 82 13.44 1.96 3.54
N GLU A 83 13.34 0.65 3.65
CA GLU A 83 13.88 -0.31 2.69
C GLU A 83 12.88 -0.56 1.54
N SER A 84 13.37 -1.04 0.39
CA SER A 84 12.53 -1.31 -0.79
C SER A 84 11.55 -2.45 -0.54
N ASP A 85 11.93 -3.38 0.32
CA ASP A 85 11.18 -4.59 0.63
C ASP A 85 10.91 -4.70 2.15
N CYS A 86 10.06 -5.63 2.54
CA CYS A 86 9.76 -5.89 3.94
C CYS A 86 10.83 -6.80 4.54
N GLU A 87 11.87 -6.22 5.12
CA GLU A 87 12.95 -6.96 5.76
C GLU A 87 12.60 -7.32 7.21
N ASP A 88 12.98 -8.52 7.66
CA ASP A 88 12.74 -9.05 8.99
C ASP A 88 13.94 -8.82 9.91
N TYR A 89 13.71 -8.16 11.03
CA TYR A 89 14.69 -7.95 12.12
C TYR A 89 14.19 -8.54 13.45
N GLY A 90 13.19 -9.43 13.42
CA GLY A 90 12.59 -10.02 14.62
C GLY A 90 11.82 -8.99 15.47
N GLN A 91 11.30 -7.95 14.85
CA GLN A 91 10.66 -6.84 15.54
C GLN A 91 9.16 -7.07 15.74
N ALA A 92 8.62 -6.45 16.78
CA ALA A 92 7.20 -6.44 17.07
C ALA A 92 6.78 -5.12 17.71
N VAL A 93 5.47 -4.86 17.72
CA VAL A 93 4.87 -3.70 18.37
C VAL A 93 3.67 -4.10 19.22
N ILE A 94 3.33 -3.27 20.22
CA ILE A 94 2.10 -3.39 21.01
C ILE A 94 1.36 -2.07 20.91
N TYR A 95 0.17 -2.09 20.34
CA TYR A 95 -0.68 -0.92 20.27
C TYR A 95 -1.36 -0.64 21.61
N LYS A 96 -1.31 0.62 22.09
CA LYS A 96 -1.84 1.05 23.40
C LYS A 96 -3.33 1.41 23.40
N GLY A 97 -4.01 1.38 22.24
CA GLY A 97 -5.43 1.75 22.13
C GLY A 97 -5.74 3.24 22.35
N ARG A 98 -4.75 4.13 22.19
CA ARG A 98 -4.88 5.57 22.56
C ARG A 98 -5.16 6.49 21.36
N ILE A 99 -5.39 5.96 20.16
CA ILE A 99 -5.80 6.77 19.02
C ILE A 99 -7.32 6.90 19.04
N GLU A 100 -7.80 8.13 18.92
CA GLU A 100 -9.23 8.45 18.87
C GLU A 100 -9.93 7.57 17.80
N ASN A 101 -11.09 7.04 18.14
CA ASN A 101 -11.89 6.13 17.32
C ASN A 101 -11.25 4.76 17.00
N CYS A 102 -10.09 4.43 17.58
CA CYS A 102 -9.40 3.16 17.41
C CYS A 102 -9.05 2.47 18.76
N PRO A 103 -9.99 2.36 19.74
CA PRO A 103 -9.64 1.84 21.08
C PRO A 103 -9.35 0.34 21.10
N HIS A 104 -9.86 -0.44 20.14
CA HIS A 104 -9.75 -1.89 20.10
C HIS A 104 -8.64 -2.39 19.15
N GLY A 105 -8.19 -1.57 18.22
CA GLY A 105 -7.16 -1.90 17.25
C GLY A 105 -6.98 -0.80 16.23
N LEU A 106 -5.81 -0.75 15.61
CA LEU A 106 -5.45 0.21 14.57
C LEU A 106 -5.42 -0.46 13.20
N PRO A 107 -6.27 -0.08 12.24
CA PRO A 107 -6.10 -0.44 10.83
C PRO A 107 -4.97 0.40 10.22
N LEU A 108 -3.75 -0.13 10.27
CA LEU A 108 -2.59 0.59 9.73
C LEU A 108 -2.63 0.62 8.20
N ASP A 109 -2.93 -0.51 7.60
CA ASP A 109 -3.16 -0.69 6.15
C ASP A 109 -4.02 -1.93 5.90
N GLY A 110 -4.19 -2.34 4.63
CA GLY A 110 -5.03 -3.48 4.26
C GLY A 110 -4.58 -4.85 4.80
N HIS A 111 -3.35 -4.94 5.29
CA HIS A 111 -2.76 -6.19 5.82
C HIS A 111 -2.49 -6.13 7.33
N HIS A 112 -2.46 -4.94 7.94
CA HIS A 112 -2.07 -4.75 9.33
C HIS A 112 -3.24 -4.22 10.16
N TRP A 113 -3.99 -5.13 10.80
CA TRP A 113 -4.89 -4.83 11.89
C TRP A 113 -4.17 -5.09 13.21
N ILE A 114 -3.71 -4.05 13.89
CA ILE A 114 -2.93 -4.14 15.13
C ILE A 114 -3.86 -4.04 16.33
N GLU A 115 -4.20 -5.17 16.93
CA GLU A 115 -5.11 -5.24 18.07
C GLU A 115 -4.48 -4.66 19.34
N THR A 116 -5.28 -3.93 20.11
CA THR A 116 -4.84 -3.28 21.35
C THR A 116 -4.32 -4.30 22.37
N GLY A 117 -3.13 -4.05 22.90
CA GLY A 117 -2.50 -4.83 23.95
C GLY A 117 -1.89 -6.16 23.50
N LYS A 118 -2.01 -6.53 22.22
CA LYS A 118 -1.37 -7.74 21.69
C LYS A 118 -0.02 -7.44 21.06
N VAL A 119 0.91 -8.39 21.20
CA VAL A 119 2.18 -8.37 20.46
C VAL A 119 1.88 -8.66 19.00
N PHE A 120 2.31 -7.77 18.12
CA PHE A 120 2.12 -7.88 16.68
C PHE A 120 3.48 -7.83 15.99
N PRO A 121 3.95 -8.93 15.35
CA PRO A 121 5.19 -8.95 14.59
C PRO A 121 5.11 -8.01 13.39
N VAL A 122 6.20 -7.31 13.11
CA VAL A 122 6.27 -6.32 12.02
C VAL A 122 7.62 -6.36 11.33
N CYS A 123 7.64 -6.04 10.03
CA CYS A 123 8.89 -5.81 9.30
C CYS A 123 9.56 -4.49 9.73
N GLY A 124 10.83 -4.32 9.37
CA GLY A 124 11.63 -3.14 9.67
C GLY A 124 10.98 -1.83 9.23
N ASN A 125 10.37 -1.82 8.04
CA ASN A 125 9.63 -0.65 7.55
C ASN A 125 8.45 -0.28 8.45
N THR A 126 7.61 -1.24 8.80
CA THR A 126 6.44 -0.99 9.66
C THR A 126 6.88 -0.52 11.05
N TRP A 127 7.91 -1.14 11.63
CA TRP A 127 8.47 -0.70 12.91
C TRP A 127 8.96 0.75 12.83
N THR A 128 9.71 1.10 11.79
CA THR A 128 10.24 2.45 11.54
C THR A 128 9.12 3.48 11.33
N MET A 129 8.11 3.16 10.52
CA MET A 129 6.94 4.01 10.27
C MET A 129 6.21 4.36 11.57
N LEU A 130 6.07 3.39 12.46
CA LEU A 130 5.42 3.62 13.74
C LEU A 130 6.33 4.36 14.73
N ALA A 131 7.62 4.01 14.80
CA ALA A 131 8.55 4.58 15.77
C ALA A 131 8.98 6.01 15.45
N GLN A 132 9.09 6.38 14.18
CA GLN A 132 9.64 7.67 13.75
C GLN A 132 8.58 8.70 13.34
N THR A 133 7.30 8.45 13.64
CA THR A 133 6.21 9.34 13.26
C THR A 133 5.31 9.67 14.44
N ARG A 134 4.21 10.37 14.16
CA ARG A 134 3.16 10.68 15.14
C ARG A 134 2.59 9.45 15.87
N PHE A 135 2.83 8.26 15.36
CA PHE A 135 2.36 7.03 15.99
C PHE A 135 3.19 6.57 17.18
N ALA A 136 4.43 7.04 17.34
CA ALA A 136 5.38 6.56 18.35
C ALA A 136 4.81 6.53 19.78
N ALA A 137 4.07 7.56 20.17
CA ALA A 137 3.46 7.66 21.51
C ALA A 137 2.37 6.60 21.78
N HIS A 138 1.84 5.99 20.72
CA HIS A 138 0.72 5.06 20.80
C HIS A 138 1.13 3.59 20.80
N PHE A 139 2.45 3.30 20.75
CA PHE A 139 2.98 1.96 20.69
C PHE A 139 4.08 1.72 21.73
N ASP A 140 4.25 0.47 22.13
CA ASP A 140 5.48 -0.06 22.70
C ASP A 140 6.21 -0.85 21.61
N PHE A 141 7.55 -0.76 21.58
CA PHE A 141 8.39 -1.32 20.54
C PHE A 141 9.28 -2.43 21.11
N ILE A 142 9.38 -3.54 20.39
CA ILE A 142 10.15 -4.73 20.74
C ILE A 142 11.15 -5.01 19.63
N GLY A 143 12.37 -5.40 19.98
CA GLY A 143 13.43 -5.73 19.03
C GLY A 143 14.29 -4.53 18.63
N SER A 144 15.26 -4.79 17.78
CA SER A 144 16.24 -3.82 17.27
C SER A 144 16.54 -4.11 15.80
N PHE A 145 17.49 -3.38 15.19
CA PHE A 145 18.01 -3.65 13.84
C PHE A 145 19.35 -4.40 13.86
N GLU A 146 19.75 -5.01 15.00
CA GLU A 146 21.06 -5.67 15.13
C GLU A 146 21.16 -6.98 14.36
N THR A 147 20.06 -7.72 14.22
CA THR A 147 20.04 -9.02 13.53
C THR A 147 19.01 -8.98 12.39
N HIS A 148 19.47 -9.30 11.19
CA HIS A 148 18.63 -9.41 10.00
C HIS A 148 18.33 -10.87 9.72
N TYR A 149 17.05 -11.20 9.50
CA TYR A 149 16.56 -12.57 9.28
C TYR A 149 16.11 -12.84 7.82
N GLY A 150 16.27 -11.85 6.92
CA GLY A 150 15.85 -11.94 5.53
C GLY A 150 14.50 -11.26 5.29
N ILE A 151 13.79 -11.70 4.27
CA ILE A 151 12.46 -11.15 3.93
C ILE A 151 11.45 -11.56 4.99
N PHE A 152 10.64 -10.60 5.44
CA PHE A 152 9.55 -10.83 6.39
C PHE A 152 8.46 -11.72 5.74
N GLU A 153 8.12 -12.81 6.40
CA GLU A 153 7.17 -13.80 5.88
C GLU A 153 5.78 -13.16 5.63
N GLY A 154 5.20 -13.44 4.47
CA GLY A 154 3.86 -12.98 4.09
C GLY A 154 3.80 -11.55 3.50
N CYS A 155 4.93 -10.86 3.34
CA CYS A 155 4.97 -9.50 2.75
C CYS A 155 5.02 -9.47 1.21
N GLY A 156 4.88 -10.60 0.53
CA GLY A 156 4.72 -10.66 -0.93
C GLY A 156 6.03 -10.72 -1.74
N THR A 157 7.18 -10.39 -1.16
CA THR A 157 8.49 -10.62 -1.77
C THR A 157 8.96 -12.04 -1.42
N ALA A 158 9.34 -12.81 -2.43
CA ALA A 158 9.90 -14.17 -2.25
C ALA A 158 11.36 -14.21 -2.69
N SER A 159 12.14 -15.13 -2.09
CA SER A 159 13.50 -15.40 -2.55
C SER A 159 13.48 -15.88 -4.00
N PRO A 160 14.30 -15.31 -4.89
CA PRO A 160 14.37 -15.75 -6.28
C PRO A 160 14.97 -17.18 -6.42
N PHE A 161 15.51 -17.73 -5.34
CA PHE A 161 16.12 -19.06 -5.29
C PHE A 161 15.15 -20.17 -4.86
N GLU A 162 13.96 -19.80 -4.35
CA GLU A 162 12.91 -20.72 -3.92
C GLU A 162 11.89 -21.04 -5.02
N ALA A 163 12.01 -20.40 -6.18
CA ALA A 163 11.22 -20.78 -7.35
C ALA A 163 11.62 -22.22 -7.74
N ASP A 164 10.70 -23.15 -7.51
CA ASP A 164 10.84 -24.54 -7.96
C ASP A 164 11.31 -24.56 -9.41
N ALA A 165 12.21 -25.51 -9.72
CA ALA A 165 12.76 -25.74 -11.05
C ALA A 165 11.70 -26.23 -12.07
N ALA A 166 10.43 -25.98 -11.82
CA ALA A 166 9.31 -26.24 -12.68
C ALA A 166 8.88 -24.93 -13.34
N GLU A 167 9.26 -24.79 -14.62
CA GLU A 167 8.78 -23.78 -15.56
C GLU A 167 9.33 -22.35 -15.40
N ALA A 168 10.61 -22.19 -15.74
CA ALA A 168 11.09 -20.92 -16.29
C ALA A 168 10.40 -20.69 -17.65
N SER A 169 9.17 -20.16 -17.63
CA SER A 169 8.55 -19.55 -18.80
C SER A 169 9.16 -18.16 -18.92
N CYS A 170 10.12 -18.01 -19.82
CA CYS A 170 10.59 -16.72 -20.28
C CYS A 170 9.44 -15.95 -20.95
N CYS A 171 9.29 -14.67 -20.60
CA CYS A 171 8.57 -13.70 -21.43
C CYS A 171 9.18 -13.60 -22.82
#